data_0386de723c4286959528bf89ef520377
#
_entry.id   0386de723c4286959528bf89ef520377
#
_cell.length_a   1.000
_cell.length_b   1.000
_cell.length_c   1.000
_cell.angle_alpha   90.00
_cell.angle_beta   90.00
_cell.angle_gamma   90.00
#
_symmetry.space_group_name_H-M   'P 1'
#
loop_
_entity.id
_entity.type
_entity.pdbx_description
1 polymer ?
#
loop_
_entity_poly.entity_id
_entity_poly.type
_entity_poly.pdbx_seq_one_letter_code
_entity_poly.pdbx_strand_id
1 'polypeptide(L)'
;DWVFSEVLNREKLCKQFGTQSLKGFGIDHISAGISAAGAILYYLEFTEHKEIGHIASISRIDQDDYVWIDKFTIRNLELFTTNGSRDRSSFANVMDRTLTPMGGRLLKRWIAMPIRDIGRINRRLDVVQRFVEDSDLAEAVGEQVSLIGDLERIASRIAAARVTPRELVQLKNSLAAIELLKAILESTDDGNLHRLAAEIDVLAQMRLKLEREIYPDPANNQIQKGGVIADGVNPELDDLRRIALHGKDVLQQIQQRESELT
;
A
#
# COMPACT_ATOMS: atom_id res chain seq x y z
N ASP A 1 6.48 28.11 -15.40
CA ASP A 1 6.48 28.86 -14.11
C ASP A 1 5.10 28.93 -13.43
N TRP A 2 3.99 28.99 -14.18
CA TRP A 2 2.63 29.06 -13.62
C TRP A 2 2.25 27.85 -12.76
N VAL A 3 2.80 26.67 -13.02
CA VAL A 3 2.59 25.44 -12.23
C VAL A 3 2.98 25.62 -10.76
N PHE A 4 3.90 26.56 -10.46
CA PHE A 4 4.35 26.85 -9.10
C PHE A 4 3.66 28.11 -8.50
N SER A 5 2.59 28.60 -9.12
CA SER A 5 1.79 29.70 -8.56
C SER A 5 1.12 29.29 -7.26
N GLU A 6 1.43 29.98 -6.16
CA GLU A 6 0.82 29.72 -4.86
C GLU A 6 -0.71 29.80 -4.89
N VAL A 7 -1.26 30.82 -5.55
CA VAL A 7 -2.70 31.03 -5.62
C VAL A 7 -3.40 29.85 -6.29
N LEU A 8 -2.94 29.48 -7.50
CA LEU A 8 -3.51 28.36 -8.24
C LEU A 8 -3.37 27.04 -7.50
N ASN A 9 -2.21 26.82 -6.86
CA ASN A 9 -1.94 25.59 -6.12
C ASN A 9 -2.75 25.51 -4.81
N ARG A 10 -3.02 26.63 -4.16
CA ARG A 10 -3.91 26.69 -3.00
C ARG A 10 -5.34 26.32 -3.39
N GLU A 11 -5.86 26.87 -4.46
CA GLU A 11 -7.19 26.52 -4.98
C GLU A 11 -7.27 25.03 -5.35
N LYS A 12 -6.24 24.51 -6.00
CA LYS A 12 -6.14 23.10 -6.38
C LYS A 12 -6.15 22.17 -5.18
N LEU A 13 -5.36 22.46 -4.16
CA LEU A 13 -5.33 21.68 -2.91
C LEU A 13 -6.67 21.76 -2.17
N CYS A 14 -7.28 22.94 -2.10
CA CYS A 14 -8.62 23.10 -1.50
C CYS A 14 -9.66 22.25 -2.24
N LYS A 15 -9.63 22.23 -3.57
CA LYS A 15 -10.51 21.39 -4.39
C LYS A 15 -10.26 19.90 -4.16
N GLN A 16 -8.99 19.48 -4.11
CA GLN A 16 -8.60 18.09 -3.87
C GLN A 16 -9.11 17.55 -2.53
N PHE A 17 -9.00 18.38 -1.48
CA PHE A 17 -9.39 17.97 -0.10
C PHE A 17 -10.83 18.35 0.27
N GLY A 18 -11.59 18.92 -0.66
CA GLY A 18 -12.99 19.32 -0.41
C GLY A 18 -13.13 20.39 0.68
N THR A 19 -12.16 21.31 0.80
CA THR A 19 -12.12 22.33 1.85
C THR A 19 -12.07 23.75 1.25
N GLN A 20 -12.50 24.73 2.03
CA GLN A 20 -12.40 26.16 1.66
C GLN A 20 -11.06 26.79 2.08
N SER A 21 -10.31 26.15 2.98
CA SER A 21 -9.07 26.70 3.53
C SER A 21 -8.12 25.58 3.96
N LEU A 22 -6.82 25.81 3.80
CA LEU A 22 -5.77 24.91 4.22
C LEU A 22 -5.37 25.04 5.70
N LYS A 23 -6.06 25.95 6.45
CA LYS A 23 -5.82 26.18 7.88
C LYS A 23 -5.98 24.91 8.72
N GLY A 24 -6.99 24.10 8.42
CA GLY A 24 -7.25 22.84 9.11
C GLY A 24 -6.11 21.82 8.99
N PHE A 25 -5.28 21.94 7.97
CA PHE A 25 -4.09 21.11 7.77
C PHE A 25 -2.81 21.71 8.36
N GLY A 26 -2.87 22.90 8.97
CA GLY A 26 -1.71 23.57 9.57
C GLY A 26 -0.66 24.08 8.59
N ILE A 27 -0.97 24.17 7.29
CA ILE A 27 -0.03 24.53 6.22
C ILE A 27 -0.31 25.87 5.56
N ASP A 28 -1.33 26.59 5.98
CA ASP A 28 -1.82 27.80 5.31
C ASP A 28 -0.76 28.90 5.14
N HIS A 29 0.24 28.94 6.02
CA HIS A 29 1.34 29.90 6.01
C HIS A 29 2.61 29.41 5.28
N ILE A 30 2.58 28.19 4.68
CA ILE A 30 3.77 27.58 4.08
C ILE A 30 3.67 27.71 2.54
N SER A 31 3.90 28.91 2.00
CA SER A 31 3.78 29.21 0.57
C SER A 31 4.54 28.27 -0.34
N ALA A 32 5.81 27.99 -0.02
CA ALA A 32 6.63 27.07 -0.80
C ALA A 32 6.10 25.62 -0.74
N GLY A 33 5.59 25.19 0.41
CA GLY A 33 4.98 23.86 0.59
C GLY A 33 3.69 23.73 -0.21
N ILE A 34 2.84 24.75 -0.21
CA ILE A 34 1.60 24.81 -1.00
C ILE A 34 1.92 24.73 -2.49
N SER A 35 2.90 25.55 -2.95
CA SER A 35 3.32 25.56 -4.35
C SER A 35 3.86 24.19 -4.78
N ALA A 36 4.69 23.55 -3.97
CA ALA A 36 5.23 22.23 -4.26
C ALA A 36 4.16 21.13 -4.27
N ALA A 37 3.27 21.10 -3.28
CA ALA A 37 2.20 20.11 -3.19
C ALA A 37 1.20 20.23 -4.35
N GLY A 38 0.81 21.45 -4.70
CA GLY A 38 -0.08 21.68 -5.84
C GLY A 38 0.56 21.32 -7.17
N ALA A 39 1.87 21.58 -7.34
CA ALA A 39 2.62 21.17 -8.53
C ALA A 39 2.68 19.62 -8.66
N ILE A 40 2.77 18.90 -7.55
CA ILE A 40 2.69 17.43 -7.54
C ILE A 40 1.31 16.96 -8.03
N LEU A 41 0.22 17.53 -7.53
CA LEU A 41 -1.14 17.21 -8.00
C LEU A 41 -1.29 17.50 -9.50
N TYR A 42 -0.76 18.64 -9.96
CA TYR A 42 -0.76 18.97 -11.38
C TYR A 42 0.00 17.93 -12.21
N TYR A 43 1.19 17.51 -11.74
CA TYR A 43 1.98 16.49 -12.42
C TYR A 43 1.24 15.16 -12.50
N LEU A 44 0.58 14.75 -11.42
CA LEU A 44 -0.22 13.52 -11.40
C LEU A 44 -1.36 13.58 -12.42
N GLU A 45 -2.10 14.66 -12.49
CA GLU A 45 -3.16 14.84 -13.50
C GLU A 45 -2.58 14.86 -14.93
N PHE A 46 -1.47 15.56 -15.14
CA PHE A 46 -0.80 15.63 -16.44
C PHE A 46 -0.32 14.26 -16.93
N THR A 47 0.10 13.37 -16.02
CA THR A 47 0.52 11.99 -16.32
C THR A 47 -0.64 11.00 -16.36
N GLU A 48 -1.87 11.50 -16.53
CA GLU A 48 -3.11 10.69 -16.67
C GLU A 48 -3.47 9.81 -15.47
N HIS A 49 -3.01 10.18 -14.27
CA HIS A 49 -3.51 9.56 -13.04
C HIS A 49 -4.88 10.13 -12.70
N LYS A 50 -5.94 9.57 -13.28
CA LYS A 50 -7.32 10.11 -13.17
C LYS A 50 -7.94 9.89 -11.79
N GLU A 51 -7.49 8.89 -11.06
CA GLU A 51 -8.08 8.48 -9.77
C GLU A 51 -7.17 8.90 -8.61
N ILE A 52 -7.06 10.20 -8.35
CA ILE A 52 -6.28 10.75 -7.23
C ILE A 52 -7.13 11.05 -5.98
N GLY A 53 -8.40 10.66 -5.97
CA GLY A 53 -9.32 10.87 -4.84
C GLY A 53 -8.86 10.23 -3.51
N HIS A 54 -7.98 9.21 -3.58
CA HIS A 54 -7.36 8.58 -2.41
C HIS A 54 -6.36 9.51 -1.67
N ILE A 55 -5.86 10.57 -2.32
CA ILE A 55 -5.05 11.61 -1.67
C ILE A 55 -6.00 12.54 -0.92
N ALA A 56 -6.31 12.19 0.31
CA ALA A 56 -7.35 12.84 1.12
C ALA A 56 -6.81 13.87 2.12
N SER A 57 -5.50 13.91 2.34
CA SER A 57 -4.92 14.82 3.35
C SER A 57 -3.50 15.24 3.00
N ILE A 58 -3.08 16.33 3.63
CA ILE A 58 -1.71 16.83 3.61
C ILE A 58 -1.31 17.19 5.05
N SER A 59 -0.11 16.85 5.45
CA SER A 59 0.42 17.18 6.77
C SER A 59 1.82 17.76 6.68
N ARG A 60 2.13 18.66 7.61
CA ARG A 60 3.47 19.18 7.78
C ARG A 60 4.31 18.17 8.57
N ILE A 61 5.55 17.99 8.17
CA ILE A 61 6.56 17.31 9.00
C ILE A 61 7.20 18.38 9.88
N ASP A 62 6.87 18.37 11.17
CA ASP A 62 7.43 19.32 12.11
C ASP A 62 8.88 18.97 12.43
N GLN A 63 9.78 19.96 12.26
CA GLN A 63 11.21 19.77 12.55
C GLN A 63 11.46 19.51 14.04
N ASP A 64 10.59 20.00 14.92
CA ASP A 64 10.72 19.83 16.36
C ASP A 64 10.48 18.40 16.85
N ASP A 65 9.77 17.58 16.04
CA ASP A 65 9.50 16.18 16.34
C ASP A 65 10.70 15.25 16.08
N TYR A 66 11.68 15.72 15.31
CA TYR A 66 12.78 14.90 14.82
C TYR A 66 14.14 15.53 15.08
N VAL A 67 15.17 14.70 15.15
CA VAL A 67 16.56 15.14 15.05
C VAL A 67 16.83 15.43 13.58
N TRP A 68 17.02 16.70 13.25
CA TRP A 68 17.34 17.11 11.90
C TRP A 68 18.79 16.76 11.55
N ILE A 69 18.97 15.91 10.56
CA ILE A 69 20.28 15.52 10.04
C ILE A 69 20.41 16.10 8.63
N ASP A 70 21.39 16.97 8.41
CA ASP A 70 21.62 17.59 7.12
C ASP A 70 22.22 16.58 6.10
N LYS A 71 22.13 16.94 4.82
CA LYS A 71 22.60 16.08 3.72
C LYS A 71 24.10 15.77 3.80
N PHE A 72 24.91 16.70 4.31
CA PHE A 72 26.35 16.53 4.44
C PHE A 72 26.68 15.50 5.53
N THR A 73 26.01 15.60 6.66
CA THR A 73 26.11 14.65 7.78
C THR A 73 25.63 13.26 7.38
N ILE A 74 24.48 13.15 6.68
CA ILE A 74 23.97 11.87 6.13
C ILE A 74 25.03 11.20 5.25
N ARG A 75 25.68 11.97 4.37
CA ARG A 75 26.72 11.47 3.49
C ARG A 75 27.98 11.06 4.23
N ASN A 76 28.47 11.89 5.17
CA ASN A 76 29.71 11.63 5.89
C ASN A 76 29.61 10.46 6.87
N LEU A 77 28.44 10.25 7.46
CA LEU A 77 28.13 9.07 8.28
C LEU A 77 27.80 7.83 7.44
N GLU A 78 27.82 7.94 6.12
CA GLU A 78 27.50 6.84 5.19
C GLU A 78 26.16 6.13 5.54
N LEU A 79 25.15 6.92 5.92
CA LEU A 79 23.89 6.35 6.38
C LEU A 79 23.17 5.52 5.30
N PHE A 80 23.20 5.94 4.03
CA PHE A 80 22.49 5.26 2.93
C PHE A 80 23.39 4.89 1.76
N THR A 81 24.49 5.62 1.56
CA THR A 81 25.44 5.42 0.47
C THR A 81 26.84 5.41 1.02
N THR A 82 27.73 4.62 0.45
CA THR A 82 29.15 4.63 0.77
C THR A 82 29.93 5.45 -0.25
N ASN A 83 31.02 6.09 0.17
CA ASN A 83 31.93 6.80 -0.72
C ASN A 83 32.78 5.85 -1.61
N GLY A 84 32.62 4.56 -1.46
CA GLY A 84 33.28 3.50 -2.22
C GLY A 84 32.27 2.62 -2.97
N SER A 85 32.75 1.78 -3.85
CA SER A 85 32.05 1.08 -4.92
C SER A 85 31.02 0.00 -4.54
N ARG A 86 30.58 -0.13 -3.28
CA ARG A 86 29.56 -1.11 -2.88
C ARG A 86 28.59 -0.55 -1.84
N ASP A 87 27.37 -0.29 -2.24
CA ASP A 87 26.25 0.15 -1.39
C ASP A 87 25.92 -0.78 -0.19
N ARG A 88 26.50 -1.99 -0.16
CA ARG A 88 26.20 -2.99 0.88
C ARG A 88 26.76 -2.69 2.26
N SER A 89 27.67 -1.75 2.38
CA SER A 89 28.33 -1.38 3.63
C SER A 89 27.79 -0.11 4.28
N SER A 90 26.74 0.51 3.71
CA SER A 90 26.10 1.65 4.35
C SER A 90 25.39 1.24 5.65
N PHE A 91 25.27 2.18 6.61
CA PHE A 91 24.61 1.92 7.88
C PHE A 91 23.21 1.31 7.70
N ALA A 92 22.39 1.89 6.82
CA ALA A 92 21.05 1.38 6.55
C ALA A 92 21.07 -0.07 6.02
N ASN A 93 21.98 -0.41 5.11
CA ASN A 93 22.04 -1.73 4.53
C ASN A 93 22.52 -2.81 5.52
N VAL A 94 23.42 -2.45 6.44
CA VAL A 94 23.88 -3.34 7.52
C VAL A 94 22.77 -3.60 8.53
N MET A 95 21.99 -2.56 8.85
CA MET A 95 20.91 -2.62 9.83
C MET A 95 19.62 -3.24 9.26
N ASP A 96 19.42 -3.20 7.94
CA ASP A 96 18.17 -3.64 7.32
C ASP A 96 18.01 -5.17 7.41
N ARG A 97 17.13 -5.58 8.32
CA ARG A 97 16.64 -6.95 8.49
C ARG A 97 15.13 -7.02 8.31
N THR A 98 14.55 -6.02 7.64
CA THR A 98 13.12 -5.94 7.44
C THR A 98 12.62 -7.04 6.53
N LEU A 99 11.44 -7.58 6.83
CA LEU A 99 10.82 -8.67 6.09
C LEU A 99 9.97 -8.19 4.91
N THR A 100 9.67 -6.88 4.88
CA THR A 100 8.81 -6.30 3.83
C THR A 100 9.45 -5.06 3.20
N PRO A 101 9.15 -4.77 1.92
CA PRO A 101 9.62 -3.54 1.27
C PRO A 101 9.12 -2.26 1.98
N MET A 102 7.91 -2.29 2.55
CA MET A 102 7.36 -1.19 3.35
C MET A 102 8.17 -0.97 4.63
N GLY A 103 8.54 -2.05 5.32
CA GLY A 103 9.42 -2.01 6.49
C GLY A 103 10.78 -1.41 6.17
N GLY A 104 11.39 -1.80 5.05
CA GLY A 104 12.67 -1.23 4.60
C GLY A 104 12.59 0.27 4.31
N ARG A 105 11.48 0.74 3.71
CA ARG A 105 11.25 2.19 3.53
C ARG A 105 11.06 2.91 4.88
N LEU A 106 10.32 2.32 5.79
CA LEU A 106 10.11 2.88 7.12
C LEU A 106 11.40 2.95 7.93
N LEU A 107 12.23 1.89 7.89
CA LEU A 107 13.55 1.87 8.55
C LEU A 107 14.44 3.01 8.03
N LYS A 108 14.53 3.18 6.71
CA LYS A 108 15.29 4.27 6.10
C LYS A 108 14.78 5.64 6.54
N ARG A 109 13.46 5.81 6.63
CA ARG A 109 12.85 7.04 7.14
C ARG A 109 13.21 7.28 8.61
N TRP A 110 13.20 6.25 9.46
CA TRP A 110 13.57 6.36 10.87
C TRP A 110 15.05 6.71 11.06
N ILE A 111 15.93 6.16 10.23
CA ILE A 111 17.36 6.50 10.22
C ILE A 111 17.57 7.96 9.78
N ALA A 112 16.86 8.41 8.74
CA ALA A 112 16.99 9.79 8.23
C ALA A 112 16.36 10.83 9.16
N MET A 113 15.34 10.46 9.93
CA MET A 113 14.51 11.34 10.75
C MET A 113 14.26 10.70 12.12
N PRO A 114 15.29 10.59 12.98
CA PRO A 114 15.14 10.04 14.33
C PRO A 114 14.19 10.91 15.16
N ILE A 115 13.24 10.27 15.85
CA ILE A 115 12.30 10.97 16.73
C ILE A 115 13.01 11.48 18.00
N ARG A 116 12.51 12.59 18.55
CA ARG A 116 13.05 13.22 19.78
C ARG A 116 12.22 12.91 21.02
N ASP A 117 10.97 12.57 20.86
CA ASP A 117 10.05 12.29 21.97
C ASP A 117 10.44 11.01 22.72
N ILE A 118 10.86 11.15 23.97
CA ILE A 118 11.34 10.05 24.81
C ILE A 118 10.23 9.03 25.05
N GLY A 119 8.98 9.47 25.22
CA GLY A 119 7.85 8.57 25.42
C GLY A 119 7.59 7.68 24.20
N ARG A 120 7.71 8.25 23.00
CA ARG A 120 7.59 7.47 21.75
C ARG A 120 8.76 6.52 21.54
N ILE A 121 9.99 6.93 21.92
CA ILE A 121 11.17 6.08 21.86
C ILE A 121 10.99 4.88 22.80
N ASN A 122 10.64 5.14 24.07
CA ASN A 122 10.46 4.07 25.06
C ASN A 122 9.38 3.08 24.63
N ARG A 123 8.23 3.55 24.14
CA ARG A 123 7.19 2.65 23.63
C ARG A 123 7.67 1.72 22.49
N ARG A 124 8.57 2.19 21.63
CA ARG A 124 9.17 1.33 20.61
C ARG A 124 10.12 0.32 21.20
N LEU A 125 10.93 0.76 22.19
CA LEU A 125 11.86 -0.11 22.90
C LEU A 125 11.13 -1.18 23.72
N ASP A 126 10.00 -0.83 24.36
CA ASP A 126 9.18 -1.77 25.11
C ASP A 126 8.67 -2.91 24.19
N VAL A 127 8.20 -2.57 22.97
CA VAL A 127 7.79 -3.58 21.96
C VAL A 127 8.97 -4.46 21.55
N VAL A 128 10.15 -3.87 21.31
CA VAL A 128 11.36 -4.64 20.98
C VAL A 128 11.74 -5.56 22.13
N GLN A 129 11.71 -5.06 23.37
CA GLN A 129 12.00 -5.87 24.56
C GLN A 129 11.05 -7.06 24.66
N ARG A 130 9.75 -6.86 24.45
CA ARG A 130 8.77 -7.94 24.47
C ARG A 130 9.11 -9.05 23.46
N PHE A 131 9.53 -8.71 22.25
CA PHE A 131 9.96 -9.67 21.24
C PHE A 131 11.30 -10.35 21.57
N VAL A 132 12.19 -9.67 22.28
CA VAL A 132 13.45 -10.28 22.76
C VAL A 132 13.21 -11.28 23.89
N GLU A 133 12.24 -11.01 24.77
CA GLU A 133 11.88 -11.86 25.90
C GLU A 133 11.03 -13.07 25.48
N ASP A 134 10.27 -12.94 24.37
CA ASP A 134 9.36 -13.96 23.86
C ASP A 134 9.69 -14.27 22.39
N SER A 135 10.61 -15.21 22.20
CA SER A 135 11.07 -15.61 20.86
C SER A 135 9.99 -16.27 20.02
N ASP A 136 9.08 -17.00 20.66
CA ASP A 136 7.99 -17.70 19.96
C ASP A 136 6.99 -16.70 19.39
N LEU A 137 6.68 -15.65 20.17
CA LEU A 137 5.88 -14.52 19.70
C LEU A 137 6.58 -13.78 18.55
N ALA A 138 7.88 -13.53 18.68
CA ALA A 138 8.66 -12.85 17.63
C ALA A 138 8.67 -13.65 16.32
N GLU A 139 8.81 -14.98 16.40
CA GLU A 139 8.76 -15.88 15.24
C GLU A 139 7.35 -15.88 14.61
N ALA A 140 6.30 -16.07 15.41
CA ALA A 140 4.92 -16.07 14.93
C ALA A 140 4.54 -14.76 14.22
N VAL A 141 4.91 -13.62 14.79
CA VAL A 141 4.73 -12.30 14.17
C VAL A 141 5.56 -12.18 12.89
N GLY A 142 6.83 -12.59 12.93
CA GLY A 142 7.75 -12.56 11.79
C GLY A 142 7.23 -13.37 10.60
N GLU A 143 6.70 -14.58 10.84
CA GLU A 143 6.08 -15.42 9.82
C GLU A 143 4.94 -14.68 9.11
N GLN A 144 3.98 -14.11 9.85
CA GLN A 144 2.87 -13.39 9.24
C GLN A 144 3.34 -12.13 8.49
N VAL A 145 4.25 -11.36 9.07
CA VAL A 145 4.82 -10.17 8.41
C VAL A 145 5.52 -10.53 7.10
N SER A 146 6.21 -11.67 7.02
CA SER A 146 6.89 -12.12 5.81
C SER A 146 5.95 -12.43 4.64
N LEU A 147 4.69 -12.77 4.93
CA LEU A 147 3.64 -13.04 3.93
C LEU A 147 3.00 -11.76 3.38
N ILE A 148 3.23 -10.61 4.03
CA ILE A 148 2.67 -9.33 3.62
C ILE A 148 3.51 -8.75 2.48
N GLY A 149 2.89 -8.58 1.32
CA GLY A 149 3.51 -7.94 0.15
C GLY A 149 3.64 -6.42 0.27
N ASP A 150 4.07 -5.79 -0.81
CA ASP A 150 4.19 -4.32 -0.88
C ASP A 150 2.81 -3.67 -1.11
N LEU A 151 2.03 -3.52 -0.04
CA LEU A 151 0.68 -2.97 -0.07
C LEU A 151 0.64 -1.52 -0.57
N GLU A 152 1.63 -0.70 -0.23
CA GLU A 152 1.71 0.70 -0.71
C GLU A 152 1.81 0.73 -2.24
N ARG A 153 2.63 -0.15 -2.82
CA ARG A 153 2.79 -0.26 -4.27
C ARG A 153 1.53 -0.81 -4.92
N ILE A 154 0.91 -1.84 -4.35
CA ILE A 154 -0.33 -2.41 -4.86
C ILE A 154 -1.44 -1.36 -4.83
N ALA A 155 -1.62 -0.64 -3.72
CA ALA A 155 -2.60 0.43 -3.59
C ALA A 155 -2.40 1.54 -4.65
N SER A 156 -1.15 1.97 -4.86
CA SER A 156 -0.82 2.95 -5.91
C SER A 156 -1.17 2.45 -7.31
N ARG A 157 -0.96 1.15 -7.59
CA ARG A 157 -1.31 0.55 -8.89
C ARG A 157 -2.81 0.37 -9.08
N ILE A 158 -3.55 0.10 -8.01
CA ILE A 158 -5.02 0.08 -8.02
C ILE A 158 -5.55 1.48 -8.36
N ALA A 159 -5.06 2.51 -7.67
CA ALA A 159 -5.44 3.89 -7.92
C ALA A 159 -5.14 4.36 -9.36
N ALA A 160 -4.06 3.85 -9.96
CA ALA A 160 -3.69 4.13 -11.33
C ALA A 160 -4.38 3.21 -12.37
N ALA A 161 -5.30 2.32 -11.95
CA ALA A 161 -5.93 1.28 -12.78
C ALA A 161 -4.92 0.39 -13.54
N ARG A 162 -3.75 0.13 -12.92
CA ARG A 162 -2.64 -0.66 -13.49
C ARG A 162 -2.32 -1.92 -12.69
N VAL A 163 -3.18 -2.28 -11.76
CA VAL A 163 -3.02 -3.50 -10.96
C VAL A 163 -3.16 -4.74 -11.83
N THR A 164 -2.35 -5.75 -11.55
CA THR A 164 -2.41 -7.04 -12.26
C THR A 164 -3.18 -8.08 -11.43
N PRO A 165 -3.72 -9.14 -12.07
CA PRO A 165 -4.41 -10.21 -11.36
C PRO A 165 -3.57 -10.85 -10.24
N ARG A 166 -2.29 -11.10 -10.47
CA ARG A 166 -1.38 -11.66 -9.45
C ARG A 166 -1.18 -10.72 -8.27
N GLU A 167 -1.16 -9.41 -8.50
CA GLU A 167 -1.09 -8.42 -7.42
C GLU A 167 -2.38 -8.38 -6.59
N LEU A 168 -3.55 -8.63 -7.19
CA LEU A 168 -4.81 -8.77 -6.44
C LEU A 168 -4.81 -10.03 -5.57
N VAL A 169 -4.27 -11.15 -6.08
CA VAL A 169 -4.07 -12.37 -5.27
C VAL A 169 -3.07 -12.11 -4.14
N GLN A 170 -1.98 -11.40 -4.41
CA GLN A 170 -1.02 -11.01 -3.38
C GLN A 170 -1.66 -10.11 -2.32
N LEU A 171 -2.51 -9.16 -2.72
CA LEU A 171 -3.28 -8.33 -1.80
C LEU A 171 -4.19 -9.19 -0.91
N LYS A 172 -4.96 -10.11 -1.50
CA LYS A 172 -5.82 -11.05 -0.76
C LYS A 172 -5.02 -11.83 0.29
N ASN A 173 -3.89 -12.41 -0.11
CA ASN A 173 -3.03 -13.20 0.79
C ASN A 173 -2.42 -12.33 1.90
N SER A 174 -2.02 -11.11 1.57
CA SER A 174 -1.51 -10.14 2.55
C SER A 174 -2.58 -9.75 3.57
N LEU A 175 -3.83 -9.53 3.14
CA LEU A 175 -4.94 -9.23 4.05
C LEU A 175 -5.25 -10.41 4.99
N ALA A 176 -5.15 -11.64 4.51
CA ALA A 176 -5.28 -12.83 5.35
C ALA A 176 -4.17 -12.92 6.42
N ALA A 177 -2.93 -12.65 6.03
CA ALA A 177 -1.81 -12.59 6.98
C ALA A 177 -1.96 -11.47 8.01
N ILE A 178 -2.49 -10.30 7.61
CA ILE A 178 -2.78 -9.18 8.51
C ILE A 178 -3.84 -9.54 9.54
N GLU A 179 -4.88 -10.29 9.15
CA GLU A 179 -5.92 -10.75 10.07
C GLU A 179 -5.33 -11.67 11.15
N LEU A 180 -4.47 -12.64 10.74
CA LEU A 180 -3.76 -13.51 11.67
C LEU A 180 -2.77 -12.73 12.55
N LEU A 181 -2.01 -11.82 11.96
CA LEU A 181 -1.10 -10.95 12.70
C LEU A 181 -1.83 -10.17 13.80
N LYS A 182 -2.97 -9.56 13.47
CA LYS A 182 -3.79 -8.84 14.44
C LYS A 182 -4.25 -9.75 15.56
N ALA A 183 -4.74 -10.95 15.26
CA ALA A 183 -5.17 -11.93 16.26
C ALA A 183 -4.02 -12.35 17.20
N ILE A 184 -2.79 -12.55 16.67
CA ILE A 184 -1.60 -12.85 17.47
C ILE A 184 -1.30 -11.69 18.44
N LEU A 185 -1.30 -10.44 17.96
CA LEU A 185 -1.04 -9.27 18.80
C LEU A 185 -2.11 -9.09 19.88
N GLU A 186 -3.38 -9.33 19.55
CA GLU A 186 -4.52 -9.25 20.51
C GLU A 186 -4.53 -10.38 21.54
N SER A 187 -3.92 -11.53 21.25
CA SER A 187 -3.82 -12.65 22.19
C SER A 187 -2.77 -12.46 23.28
N THR A 188 -1.90 -11.45 23.15
CA THR A 188 -0.91 -11.12 24.18
C THR A 188 -1.53 -10.40 25.36
N ASP A 189 -0.78 -10.27 26.46
CA ASP A 189 -1.11 -9.43 27.61
C ASP A 189 -0.42 -8.06 27.58
N ASP A 190 0.21 -7.69 26.46
CA ASP A 190 1.00 -6.48 26.32
C ASP A 190 0.18 -5.31 25.74
N GLY A 191 0.07 -4.23 26.51
CA GLY A 191 -0.70 -3.04 26.12
C GLY A 191 -0.16 -2.27 24.91
N ASN A 192 1.14 -2.35 24.61
CA ASN A 192 1.71 -1.72 23.43
C ASN A 192 1.39 -2.53 22.17
N LEU A 193 1.41 -3.86 22.27
CA LEU A 193 1.01 -4.74 21.17
C LEU A 193 -0.49 -4.65 20.90
N HIS A 194 -1.35 -4.57 21.94
CA HIS A 194 -2.78 -4.30 21.77
C HIS A 194 -3.05 -2.97 21.06
N ARG A 195 -2.27 -1.93 21.37
CA ARG A 195 -2.40 -0.63 20.67
C ARG A 195 -2.05 -0.75 19.20
N LEU A 196 -0.97 -1.46 18.87
CA LEU A 196 -0.61 -1.72 17.47
C LEU A 196 -1.71 -2.52 16.76
N ALA A 197 -2.27 -3.55 17.41
CA ALA A 197 -3.38 -4.31 16.87
C ALA A 197 -4.63 -3.46 16.60
N ALA A 198 -4.94 -2.51 17.51
CA ALA A 198 -6.07 -1.60 17.35
C ALA A 198 -5.95 -0.65 16.16
N GLU A 199 -4.71 -0.31 15.75
CA GLU A 199 -4.45 0.51 14.57
C GLU A 199 -4.58 -0.27 13.25
N ILE A 200 -4.65 -1.61 13.29
CA ILE A 200 -4.74 -2.48 12.12
C ILE A 200 -6.20 -2.67 11.71
N ASP A 201 -6.56 -2.21 10.51
CA ASP A 201 -7.82 -2.59 9.86
C ASP A 201 -7.58 -3.81 8.96
N VAL A 202 -8.28 -4.89 9.23
CA VAL A 202 -8.14 -6.17 8.49
C VAL A 202 -8.85 -6.17 7.13
N LEU A 203 -9.67 -5.18 6.83
CA LEU A 203 -10.43 -5.04 5.57
C LEU A 203 -11.12 -6.35 5.15
N ALA A 204 -11.76 -7.05 6.10
CA ALA A 204 -12.31 -8.40 5.92
C ALA A 204 -13.25 -8.51 4.72
N GLN A 205 -14.11 -7.51 4.49
CA GLN A 205 -15.04 -7.50 3.36
C GLN A 205 -14.30 -7.45 2.01
N MET A 206 -13.22 -6.68 1.93
CA MET A 206 -12.39 -6.61 0.72
C MET A 206 -11.69 -7.95 0.47
N ARG A 207 -11.13 -8.57 1.50
CA ARG A 207 -10.50 -9.89 1.41
C ARG A 207 -11.49 -10.94 0.89
N LEU A 208 -12.67 -11.02 1.50
CA LEU A 208 -13.71 -11.98 1.09
C LEU A 208 -14.20 -11.73 -0.35
N LYS A 209 -14.31 -10.46 -0.76
CA LYS A 209 -14.65 -10.12 -2.14
C LYS A 209 -13.59 -10.61 -3.12
N LEU A 210 -12.31 -10.35 -2.85
CA LEU A 210 -11.21 -10.82 -3.70
C LEU A 210 -11.16 -12.34 -3.75
N GLU A 211 -11.40 -13.03 -2.63
CA GLU A 211 -11.41 -14.48 -2.54
C GLU A 211 -12.52 -15.12 -3.38
N ARG A 212 -13.70 -14.51 -3.39
CA ARG A 212 -14.85 -14.97 -4.16
C ARG A 212 -14.71 -14.67 -5.66
N GLU A 213 -14.17 -13.50 -6.02
CA GLU A 213 -14.28 -12.96 -7.36
C GLU A 213 -13.05 -13.21 -8.24
N ILE A 214 -11.89 -13.51 -7.65
CA ILE A 214 -10.64 -13.70 -8.37
C ILE A 214 -10.20 -15.17 -8.26
N TYR A 215 -9.79 -15.77 -9.36
CA TYR A 215 -9.17 -17.09 -9.30
C TYR A 215 -7.95 -17.09 -8.37
N PRO A 216 -7.74 -18.17 -7.58
CA PRO A 216 -6.58 -18.29 -6.68
C PRO A 216 -5.24 -18.23 -7.41
N ASP A 217 -5.18 -18.79 -8.61
CA ASP A 217 -4.03 -18.75 -9.51
C ASP A 217 -4.51 -18.31 -10.91
N PRO A 218 -4.50 -17.00 -11.18
CA PRO A 218 -4.93 -16.48 -12.47
C PRO A 218 -4.03 -16.97 -13.59
N ALA A 219 -4.60 -17.63 -14.59
CA ALA A 219 -3.88 -18.18 -15.73
C ALA A 219 -3.03 -17.14 -16.47
N ASN A 220 -3.47 -15.89 -16.46
CA ASN A 220 -2.82 -14.77 -17.12
C ASN A 220 -2.58 -13.61 -16.18
N ASN A 221 -1.42 -12.98 -16.33
CA ASN A 221 -1.11 -11.73 -15.62
C ASN A 221 -1.61 -10.47 -16.37
N GLN A 222 -2.27 -10.66 -17.50
CA GLN A 222 -2.88 -9.60 -18.31
C GLN A 222 -4.40 -9.80 -18.33
N ILE A 223 -5.14 -8.81 -17.85
CA ILE A 223 -6.61 -8.85 -17.76
C ILE A 223 -7.24 -9.17 -19.13
N GLN A 224 -6.70 -8.61 -20.22
CA GLN A 224 -7.19 -8.77 -21.57
C GLN A 224 -7.17 -10.23 -22.09
N LYS A 225 -6.33 -11.08 -21.49
CA LYS A 225 -6.23 -12.49 -21.86
C LYS A 225 -7.27 -13.40 -21.17
N GLY A 226 -8.07 -12.83 -20.27
CA GLY A 226 -9.08 -13.58 -19.51
C GLY A 226 -8.51 -14.50 -18.43
N GLY A 227 -9.38 -15.34 -17.84
CA GLY A 227 -9.00 -16.29 -16.80
C GLY A 227 -8.65 -15.64 -15.46
N VAL A 228 -9.28 -14.51 -15.13
CA VAL A 228 -9.04 -13.73 -13.91
C VAL A 228 -10.23 -13.84 -12.96
N ILE A 229 -11.43 -13.62 -13.46
CA ILE A 229 -12.67 -13.68 -12.66
C ILE A 229 -13.06 -15.13 -12.44
N ALA A 230 -13.38 -15.50 -11.21
CA ALA A 230 -13.81 -16.85 -10.85
C ALA A 230 -15.17 -17.20 -11.50
N ASP A 231 -15.43 -18.50 -11.67
CA ASP A 231 -16.70 -18.97 -12.17
C ASP A 231 -17.84 -18.68 -11.17
N GLY A 232 -19.03 -18.42 -11.67
CA GLY A 232 -20.20 -18.10 -10.84
C GLY A 232 -20.30 -16.65 -10.37
N VAL A 233 -19.30 -15.80 -10.66
CA VAL A 233 -19.31 -14.38 -10.31
C VAL A 233 -20.17 -13.56 -11.27
N ASN A 234 -20.10 -13.87 -12.55
CA ASN A 234 -20.86 -13.19 -13.59
C ASN A 234 -21.47 -14.22 -14.57
N PRO A 235 -22.79 -14.44 -14.52
CA PRO A 235 -23.47 -15.43 -15.36
C PRO A 235 -23.26 -15.21 -16.85
N GLU A 236 -23.25 -13.95 -17.30
CA GLU A 236 -23.03 -13.62 -18.72
C GLU A 236 -21.60 -14.02 -19.17
N LEU A 237 -20.61 -13.78 -18.33
CA LEU A 237 -19.22 -14.20 -18.60
C LEU A 237 -19.13 -15.73 -18.65
N ASP A 238 -19.80 -16.43 -17.75
CA ASP A 238 -19.81 -17.89 -17.71
C ASP A 238 -20.48 -18.48 -18.93
N ASP A 239 -21.58 -17.88 -19.39
CA ASP A 239 -22.23 -18.26 -20.66
C ASP A 239 -21.33 -18.04 -21.88
N LEU A 240 -20.63 -16.88 -21.94
CA LEU A 240 -19.67 -16.61 -23.01
C LEU A 240 -18.50 -17.61 -23.01
N ARG A 241 -18.00 -17.98 -21.84
CA ARG A 241 -16.95 -19.00 -21.67
C ARG A 241 -17.43 -20.35 -22.14
N ARG A 242 -18.65 -20.73 -21.77
CA ARG A 242 -19.28 -21.99 -22.22
C ARG A 242 -19.39 -22.04 -23.75
N ILE A 243 -19.84 -20.95 -24.38
CA ILE A 243 -19.93 -20.85 -25.85
C ILE A 243 -18.52 -20.93 -26.46
N ALA A 244 -17.54 -20.28 -25.91
CA ALA A 244 -16.18 -20.29 -26.44
C ALA A 244 -15.48 -21.65 -26.32
N LEU A 245 -15.73 -22.40 -25.24
CA LEU A 245 -15.12 -23.71 -24.99
C LEU A 245 -15.89 -24.86 -25.69
N HIS A 246 -17.21 -24.76 -25.77
CA HIS A 246 -18.10 -25.79 -26.25
C HIS A 246 -18.94 -25.34 -27.45
N GLY A 247 -18.38 -24.52 -28.34
CA GLY A 247 -19.10 -23.91 -29.45
C GLY A 247 -19.80 -24.92 -30.38
N LYS A 248 -19.24 -26.13 -30.54
CA LYS A 248 -19.91 -27.20 -31.33
C LYS A 248 -21.19 -27.69 -30.66
N ASP A 249 -21.18 -27.88 -29.35
CA ASP A 249 -22.34 -28.36 -28.59
C ASP A 249 -23.45 -27.30 -28.57
N VAL A 250 -23.07 -26.03 -28.47
CA VAL A 250 -24.00 -24.90 -28.54
C VAL A 250 -24.64 -24.79 -29.93
N LEU A 251 -23.87 -24.99 -30.99
CA LEU A 251 -24.40 -25.03 -32.36
C LEU A 251 -25.38 -26.19 -32.58
N GLN A 252 -25.10 -27.38 -32.06
CA GLN A 252 -26.01 -28.52 -32.09
C GLN A 252 -27.31 -28.23 -31.34
N GLN A 253 -27.24 -27.61 -30.16
CA GLN A 253 -28.42 -27.22 -29.39
C GLN A 253 -29.28 -26.18 -30.13
N ILE A 254 -28.66 -25.20 -30.77
CA ILE A 254 -29.37 -24.21 -31.60
C ILE A 254 -30.04 -24.92 -32.79
N GLN A 255 -29.32 -25.78 -33.48
CA GLN A 255 -29.84 -26.51 -34.63
C GLN A 255 -31.03 -27.43 -34.24
N GLN A 256 -30.94 -28.07 -33.07
CA GLN A 256 -32.02 -28.91 -32.53
C GLN A 256 -33.26 -28.07 -32.18
N ARG A 257 -33.08 -26.94 -31.55
CA ARG A 257 -34.12 -25.98 -31.16
C ARG A 257 -34.85 -25.41 -32.41
N GLU A 258 -34.10 -25.06 -33.44
CA GLU A 258 -34.67 -24.55 -34.68
C GLU A 258 -35.42 -25.64 -35.44
N SER A 259 -34.95 -26.90 -35.38
CA SER A 259 -35.65 -28.04 -36.01
C SER A 259 -36.95 -28.46 -35.29
N GLU A 260 -37.09 -28.12 -34.00
CA GLU A 260 -38.31 -28.33 -33.20
C GLU A 260 -39.35 -27.21 -33.40
N LEU A 261 -38.92 -26.05 -33.89
CA LEU A 261 -39.77 -24.88 -34.16
C LEU A 261 -40.26 -24.79 -35.59
N THR A 262 -39.71 -25.62 -36.50
CA THR A 262 -40.06 -25.67 -37.92
C THR A 262 -40.78 -26.98 -38.25
#